data_037b1ecbb76a47e1095102eb38e0ee68
#
_entry.id   037b1ecbb76a47e1095102eb38e0ee68
#
_cell.length_a   1.000
_cell.length_b   1.000
_cell.length_c   1.000
_cell.angle_alpha   90.00
_cell.angle_beta   90.00
_cell.angle_gamma   90.00
#
_symmetry.space_group_name_H-M   'P 1'
#
loop_
_entity.id
_entity.type
_entity.pdbx_description
1 polymer ?
#
loop_
_entity_poly.entity_id
_entity_poly.type
_entity_poly.pdbx_seq_one_letter_code
_entity_poly.pdbx_strand_id
1 'polypeptide(L)'
;KLSSVFFIVGLLAVLLSVGCSTTKTGTDVDKQRVLENRLDLAMGYLTRGDHERTRFHLNKAMEVDSSSPAVHDAWALLYQQEKEFEEAESHFRKALSYDPTFTRGRNNYGMFLLNMDRFEDAYDQFLKGSEDLGYPRRAELFLKVGVTALQLNKVSEAEAAFEKALDLDSRMSLAHIELADLAFRRGDYQRAQQRLNQYNSTRNSPTPRGLWLGVRLADKLGNSDAEASQGLALRNLYPDSRENQQYKNWLNNEQKP
;
A
#
# COMPACT_ATOMS: atom_id res chain seq x y z
N LYS A 1 76.93 -32.57 26.87
CA LYS A 1 76.24 -33.20 25.70
C LYS A 1 75.17 -32.29 25.28
N LEU A 2 75.33 -31.76 24.07
CA LEU A 2 74.43 -30.77 23.40
C LEU A 2 73.05 -31.37 23.12
N SER A 3 72.04 -30.55 23.35
CA SER A 3 70.74 -30.77 22.75
C SER A 3 70.27 -29.46 22.13
N SER A 4 70.14 -29.49 20.83
CA SER A 4 69.66 -28.36 19.98
C SER A 4 68.19 -28.10 20.18
N VAL A 5 67.88 -26.84 20.46
CA VAL A 5 66.51 -26.34 20.47
C VAL A 5 66.20 -25.74 19.09
N PHE A 6 65.31 -26.32 18.34
CA PHE A 6 64.79 -25.78 17.09
C PHE A 6 63.69 -24.76 17.41
N PHE A 7 63.95 -23.51 17.07
CA PHE A 7 62.95 -22.44 17.06
C PHE A 7 62.17 -22.52 15.75
N ILE A 8 60.91 -22.89 15.83
CA ILE A 8 59.99 -22.78 14.71
C ILE A 8 59.35 -21.40 14.81
N VAL A 9 59.79 -20.51 13.92
CA VAL A 9 59.15 -19.20 13.70
C VAL A 9 57.91 -19.42 12.82
N GLY A 10 56.73 -19.44 13.44
CA GLY A 10 55.47 -19.48 12.73
C GLY A 10 55.16 -18.11 12.16
N LEU A 11 55.26 -17.99 10.83
CA LEU A 11 54.89 -16.74 10.09
C LEU A 11 53.36 -16.70 10.03
N LEU A 12 52.74 -15.87 10.89
CA LEU A 12 51.28 -15.61 10.86
C LEU A 12 51.00 -14.63 9.71
N ALA A 13 50.58 -15.14 8.57
CA ALA A 13 50.08 -14.34 7.45
C ALA A 13 48.69 -13.81 7.81
N VAL A 14 48.61 -12.56 8.27
CA VAL A 14 47.37 -11.82 8.42
C VAL A 14 46.88 -11.41 7.03
N LEU A 15 45.93 -12.15 6.48
CA LEU A 15 45.19 -11.75 5.30
C LEU A 15 44.30 -10.55 5.67
N LEU A 16 44.80 -9.34 5.43
CA LEU A 16 43.98 -8.13 5.39
C LEU A 16 43.02 -8.26 4.18
N SER A 17 41.81 -8.73 4.41
CA SER A 17 40.73 -8.55 3.47
C SER A 17 40.39 -7.06 3.42
N VAL A 18 41.01 -6.36 2.46
CA VAL A 18 40.64 -5.02 2.06
C VAL A 18 39.23 -5.16 1.43
N GLY A 19 38.22 -4.99 2.24
CA GLY A 19 36.86 -4.81 1.74
C GLY A 19 36.89 -3.57 0.85
N CYS A 20 36.69 -3.76 -0.47
CA CYS A 20 36.43 -2.66 -1.39
C CYS A 20 35.10 -2.02 -0.99
N SER A 21 35.14 -1.09 -0.06
CA SER A 21 34.13 -0.08 0.09
C SER A 21 34.23 0.78 -1.18
N THR A 22 33.31 0.57 -2.12
CA THR A 22 33.14 1.46 -3.28
C THR A 22 32.66 2.81 -2.76
N THR A 23 33.62 3.66 -2.38
CA THR A 23 33.36 5.09 -2.16
C THR A 23 32.86 5.64 -3.50
N LYS A 24 31.60 6.04 -3.57
CA LYS A 24 31.05 6.76 -4.74
C LYS A 24 31.97 7.94 -5.02
N THR A 25 32.45 8.02 -6.25
CA THR A 25 33.29 9.15 -6.69
C THR A 25 32.51 10.46 -6.63
N GLY A 26 33.17 11.60 -6.45
CA GLY A 26 32.47 12.90 -6.40
C GLY A 26 31.56 13.15 -7.63
N THR A 27 31.97 12.65 -8.80
CA THR A 27 31.18 12.71 -10.05
C THR A 27 29.91 11.90 -10.01
N ASP A 28 29.89 10.75 -9.31
CA ASP A 28 28.69 9.90 -9.18
C ASP A 28 27.70 10.51 -8.20
N VAL A 29 28.19 11.15 -7.13
CA VAL A 29 27.35 11.90 -6.18
C VAL A 29 26.68 13.10 -6.87
N ASP A 30 27.41 13.81 -7.74
CA ASP A 30 26.85 14.93 -8.49
C ASP A 30 25.80 14.47 -9.51
N LYS A 31 26.02 13.37 -10.22
CA LYS A 31 25.03 12.79 -11.13
C LYS A 31 23.76 12.38 -10.40
N GLN A 32 23.89 11.68 -9.27
CA GLN A 32 22.76 11.28 -8.46
C GLN A 32 21.91 12.47 -8.00
N ARG A 33 22.58 13.54 -7.51
CA ARG A 33 21.89 14.77 -7.11
C ARG A 33 21.18 15.47 -8.27
N VAL A 34 21.81 15.50 -9.46
CA VAL A 34 21.17 16.06 -10.66
C VAL A 34 19.94 15.24 -11.03
N LEU A 35 20.04 13.90 -11.00
CA LEU A 35 18.92 12.98 -11.29
C LEU A 35 17.75 13.21 -10.35
N GLU A 36 18.00 13.25 -9.03
CA GLU A 36 16.99 13.51 -8.00
C GLU A 36 16.31 14.86 -8.22
N ASN A 37 17.07 15.94 -8.44
CA ASN A 37 16.50 17.26 -8.72
C ASN A 37 15.62 17.26 -9.99
N ARG A 38 16.00 16.54 -11.04
CA ARG A 38 15.20 16.43 -12.26
C ARG A 38 13.90 15.67 -12.02
N LEU A 39 13.96 14.59 -11.23
CA LEU A 39 12.78 13.81 -10.84
C LEU A 39 11.82 14.65 -9.97
N ASP A 40 12.34 15.36 -8.98
CA ASP A 40 11.52 16.21 -8.11
C ASP A 40 10.78 17.31 -8.91
N LEU A 41 11.48 17.95 -9.85
CA LEU A 41 10.86 18.93 -10.75
C LEU A 41 9.81 18.27 -11.65
N ALA A 42 10.12 17.12 -12.24
CA ALA A 42 9.19 16.38 -13.09
C ALA A 42 7.91 16.00 -12.31
N MET A 43 8.06 15.44 -11.11
CA MET A 43 6.92 15.06 -10.27
C MET A 43 6.11 16.28 -9.80
N GLY A 44 6.79 17.39 -9.50
CA GLY A 44 6.14 18.66 -9.17
C GLY A 44 5.29 19.23 -10.32
N TYR A 45 5.75 19.12 -11.56
CA TYR A 45 4.98 19.53 -12.74
C TYR A 45 3.87 18.52 -13.06
N LEU A 46 4.13 17.22 -12.93
CA LEU A 46 3.14 16.15 -13.13
C LEU A 46 1.92 16.34 -12.20
N THR A 47 2.17 16.66 -10.93
CA THR A 47 1.10 16.90 -9.95
C THR A 47 0.22 18.11 -10.32
N ARG A 48 0.75 19.07 -11.07
CA ARG A 48 0.03 20.23 -11.57
C ARG A 48 -0.62 20.03 -12.93
N GLY A 49 -0.45 18.84 -13.54
CA GLY A 49 -0.93 18.54 -14.89
C GLY A 49 -0.12 19.20 -16.00
N ASP A 50 1.07 19.73 -15.72
CA ASP A 50 1.95 20.32 -16.72
C ASP A 50 2.81 19.24 -17.38
N HIS A 51 2.22 18.54 -18.33
CA HIS A 51 2.84 17.38 -18.99
C HIS A 51 4.04 17.79 -19.84
N GLU A 52 4.04 18.99 -20.43
CA GLU A 52 5.16 19.49 -21.26
C GLU A 52 6.43 19.65 -20.41
N ARG A 53 6.34 20.36 -19.28
CA ARG A 53 7.47 20.54 -18.38
C ARG A 53 7.87 19.24 -17.70
N THR A 54 6.91 18.37 -17.37
CA THR A 54 7.21 17.02 -16.87
C THR A 54 8.08 16.26 -17.85
N ARG A 55 7.67 16.20 -19.12
CA ARG A 55 8.41 15.54 -20.20
C ARG A 55 9.81 16.13 -20.40
N PHE A 56 9.91 17.46 -20.35
CA PHE A 56 11.22 18.14 -20.43
C PHE A 56 12.18 17.65 -19.33
N HIS A 57 11.72 17.64 -18.07
CA HIS A 57 12.58 17.23 -16.95
C HIS A 57 12.86 15.74 -16.95
N LEU A 58 11.92 14.89 -17.35
CA LEU A 58 12.14 13.44 -17.50
C LEU A 58 13.16 13.15 -18.62
N ASN A 59 13.13 13.85 -19.75
CA ASN A 59 14.15 13.72 -20.79
C ASN A 59 15.54 14.07 -20.25
N LYS A 60 15.64 15.16 -19.47
CA LYS A 60 16.91 15.54 -18.82
C LYS A 60 17.36 14.52 -17.77
N ALA A 61 16.45 13.85 -17.09
CA ALA A 61 16.78 12.75 -16.19
C ALA A 61 17.28 11.52 -16.96
N MET A 62 16.67 11.19 -18.11
CA MET A 62 17.12 10.10 -19.01
C MET A 62 18.53 10.35 -19.57
N GLU A 63 18.91 11.63 -19.85
CA GLU A 63 20.27 11.97 -20.28
C GLU A 63 21.31 11.70 -19.16
N VAL A 64 20.91 11.77 -17.89
CA VAL A 64 21.79 11.48 -16.74
C VAL A 64 21.91 9.98 -16.49
N ASP A 65 20.77 9.28 -16.45
CA ASP A 65 20.70 7.83 -16.26
C ASP A 65 19.45 7.24 -16.93
N SER A 66 19.67 6.65 -18.10
CA SER A 66 18.63 6.02 -18.89
C SER A 66 18.16 4.67 -18.33
N SER A 67 18.84 4.12 -17.34
CA SER A 67 18.51 2.86 -16.68
C SER A 67 17.88 3.05 -15.30
N SER A 68 17.69 4.29 -14.86
CA SER A 68 17.12 4.60 -13.55
C SER A 68 15.68 4.10 -13.40
N PRO A 69 15.39 3.18 -12.46
CA PRO A 69 14.03 2.71 -12.17
C PRO A 69 13.09 3.85 -11.84
N ALA A 70 13.57 4.86 -11.11
CA ALA A 70 12.78 6.01 -10.70
C ALA A 70 12.38 6.91 -11.89
N VAL A 71 13.24 7.03 -12.90
CA VAL A 71 12.92 7.80 -14.12
C VAL A 71 11.85 7.08 -14.94
N HIS A 72 11.99 5.77 -15.09
CA HIS A 72 10.98 4.97 -15.79
C HIS A 72 9.63 4.96 -15.05
N ASP A 73 9.62 4.85 -13.71
CA ASP A 73 8.41 4.98 -12.89
C ASP A 73 7.71 6.33 -13.13
N ALA A 74 8.48 7.43 -13.16
CA ALA A 74 7.95 8.77 -13.42
C ALA A 74 7.40 8.93 -14.85
N TRP A 75 8.05 8.35 -15.87
CA TRP A 75 7.52 8.28 -17.23
C TRP A 75 6.20 7.51 -17.29
N ALA A 76 6.12 6.36 -16.59
CA ALA A 76 4.91 5.57 -16.53
C ALA A 76 3.74 6.37 -15.94
N LEU A 77 3.98 7.13 -14.87
CA LEU A 77 2.97 7.99 -14.26
C LEU A 77 2.52 9.13 -15.19
N LEU A 78 3.43 9.70 -15.97
CA LEU A 78 3.09 10.71 -17.00
C LEU A 78 2.18 10.09 -18.06
N TYR A 79 2.59 8.97 -18.68
CA TYR A 79 1.79 8.28 -19.70
C TYR A 79 0.43 7.82 -19.15
N GLN A 80 0.36 7.39 -17.90
CA GLN A 80 -0.91 7.05 -17.25
C GLN A 80 -1.85 8.27 -17.16
N GLN A 81 -1.35 9.47 -16.85
CA GLN A 81 -2.16 10.69 -16.85
C GLN A 81 -2.59 11.11 -18.27
N GLU A 82 -1.76 10.88 -19.26
CA GLU A 82 -2.06 11.11 -20.69
C GLU A 82 -2.99 10.04 -21.29
N LYS A 83 -3.30 8.98 -20.50
CA LYS A 83 -4.08 7.80 -20.91
C LYS A 83 -3.42 6.94 -21.99
N GLU A 84 -2.11 7.07 -22.13
CA GLU A 84 -1.28 6.23 -22.99
C GLU A 84 -0.87 4.98 -22.19
N PHE A 85 -1.83 4.05 -22.04
CA PHE A 85 -1.72 2.96 -21.05
C PHE A 85 -0.68 1.89 -21.45
N GLU A 86 -0.44 1.66 -22.72
CA GLU A 86 0.56 0.71 -23.23
C GLU A 86 1.98 1.22 -22.93
N GLU A 87 2.23 2.50 -23.17
CA GLU A 87 3.48 3.17 -22.86
C GLU A 87 3.72 3.22 -21.34
N ALA A 88 2.65 3.52 -20.56
CA ALA A 88 2.72 3.51 -19.10
C ALA A 88 3.15 2.12 -18.59
N GLU A 89 2.50 1.05 -19.04
CA GLU A 89 2.85 -0.31 -18.63
C GLU A 89 4.27 -0.70 -19.07
N SER A 90 4.67 -0.34 -20.29
CA SER A 90 6.04 -0.57 -20.78
C SER A 90 7.07 0.05 -19.86
N HIS A 91 6.83 1.29 -19.41
CA HIS A 91 7.73 1.99 -18.52
C HIS A 91 7.72 1.43 -17.08
N PHE A 92 6.58 1.02 -16.53
CA PHE A 92 6.54 0.30 -15.24
C PHE A 92 7.35 -1.00 -15.30
N ARG A 93 7.19 -1.78 -16.36
CA ARG A 93 7.97 -3.02 -16.55
C ARG A 93 9.48 -2.75 -16.68
N LYS A 94 9.88 -1.70 -17.40
CA LYS A 94 11.28 -1.28 -17.49
C LYS A 94 11.84 -0.89 -16.11
N ALA A 95 11.09 -0.11 -15.32
CA ALA A 95 11.51 0.24 -13.96
C ALA A 95 11.83 -1.00 -13.12
N LEU A 96 10.93 -2.00 -13.15
CA LEU A 96 11.11 -3.24 -12.39
C LEU A 96 12.12 -4.21 -13.03
N SER A 97 12.45 -4.07 -14.30
CA SER A 97 13.54 -4.84 -14.93
C SER A 97 14.92 -4.32 -14.56
N TYR A 98 15.06 -3.00 -14.38
CA TYR A 98 16.31 -2.40 -13.92
C TYR A 98 16.54 -2.58 -12.41
N ASP A 99 15.47 -2.53 -11.61
CA ASP A 99 15.52 -2.83 -10.18
C ASP A 99 14.29 -3.66 -9.76
N PRO A 100 14.43 -4.98 -9.67
CA PRO A 100 13.35 -5.85 -9.20
C PRO A 100 12.93 -5.60 -7.75
N THR A 101 13.73 -4.88 -6.95
CA THR A 101 13.42 -4.55 -5.55
C THR A 101 12.83 -3.16 -5.37
N PHE A 102 12.58 -2.43 -6.45
CA PHE A 102 12.04 -1.07 -6.43
C PHE A 102 10.58 -1.04 -5.94
N THR A 103 10.41 -1.04 -4.62
CA THR A 103 9.11 -1.14 -3.94
C THR A 103 8.14 -0.02 -4.31
N ARG A 104 8.61 1.23 -4.46
CA ARG A 104 7.76 2.34 -4.92
C ARG A 104 7.19 2.08 -6.31
N GLY A 105 8.01 1.60 -7.24
CA GLY A 105 7.57 1.22 -8.59
C GLY A 105 6.56 0.09 -8.58
N ARG A 106 6.75 -0.94 -7.73
CA ARG A 106 5.75 -2.01 -7.54
C ARG A 106 4.42 -1.45 -7.04
N ASN A 107 4.46 -0.53 -6.06
CA ASN A 107 3.25 0.11 -5.56
C ASN A 107 2.51 0.89 -6.66
N ASN A 108 3.24 1.67 -7.47
CA ASN A 108 2.65 2.46 -8.54
C ASN A 108 2.12 1.58 -9.67
N TYR A 109 2.87 0.56 -10.06
CA TYR A 109 2.43 -0.41 -11.08
C TYR A 109 1.21 -1.21 -10.61
N GLY A 110 1.19 -1.65 -9.35
CA GLY A 110 0.00 -2.29 -8.76
C GLY A 110 -1.23 -1.40 -8.78
N MET A 111 -1.09 -0.11 -8.49
CA MET A 111 -2.19 0.87 -8.60
C MET A 111 -2.66 1.06 -10.05
N PHE A 112 -1.73 1.12 -11.01
CA PHE A 112 -2.04 1.15 -12.42
C PHE A 112 -2.86 -0.08 -12.84
N LEU A 113 -2.42 -1.27 -12.45
CA LEU A 113 -3.09 -2.55 -12.76
C LEU A 113 -4.49 -2.62 -12.13
N LEU A 114 -4.67 -2.12 -10.90
CA LEU A 114 -6.00 -2.00 -10.29
C LEU A 114 -6.95 -1.14 -11.12
N ASN A 115 -6.47 0.00 -11.64
CA ASN A 115 -7.27 0.88 -12.48
C ASN A 115 -7.63 0.26 -13.84
N MET A 116 -6.92 -0.79 -14.23
CA MET A 116 -7.20 -1.61 -15.43
C MET A 116 -7.99 -2.88 -15.10
N ASP A 117 -8.55 -3.01 -13.91
CA ASP A 117 -9.26 -4.19 -13.40
C ASP A 117 -8.43 -5.50 -13.44
N ARG A 118 -7.09 -5.39 -13.49
CA ARG A 118 -6.16 -6.51 -13.49
C ARG A 118 -5.78 -6.87 -12.06
N PHE A 119 -6.73 -7.43 -11.34
CA PHE A 119 -6.64 -7.63 -9.89
C PHE A 119 -5.55 -8.62 -9.49
N GLU A 120 -5.37 -9.74 -10.20
CA GLU A 120 -4.32 -10.72 -9.93
C GLU A 120 -2.92 -10.12 -10.06
N ASP A 121 -2.68 -9.41 -11.16
CA ASP A 121 -1.39 -8.77 -11.41
C ASP A 121 -1.11 -7.69 -10.36
N ALA A 122 -2.12 -6.91 -9.97
CA ALA A 122 -2.02 -5.88 -8.93
C ALA A 122 -1.69 -6.49 -7.56
N TYR A 123 -2.40 -7.57 -7.21
CA TYR A 123 -2.16 -8.33 -5.98
C TYR A 123 -0.70 -8.78 -5.88
N ASP A 124 -0.16 -9.36 -6.95
CA ASP A 124 1.22 -9.81 -7.01
C ASP A 124 2.24 -8.67 -6.82
N GLN A 125 1.98 -7.50 -7.43
CA GLN A 125 2.88 -6.35 -7.24
C GLN A 125 2.85 -5.84 -5.79
N PHE A 126 1.67 -5.71 -5.18
CA PHE A 126 1.56 -5.25 -3.79
C PHE A 126 2.15 -6.28 -2.81
N LEU A 127 1.89 -7.57 -3.02
CA LEU A 127 2.42 -8.63 -2.18
C LEU A 127 3.96 -8.63 -2.20
N LYS A 128 4.58 -8.62 -3.40
CA LYS A 128 6.04 -8.51 -3.54
C LYS A 128 6.60 -7.24 -2.91
N GLY A 129 5.89 -6.11 -3.08
CA GLY A 129 6.30 -4.86 -2.44
C GLY A 129 6.21 -4.91 -0.91
N SER A 130 5.25 -5.67 -0.33
CA SER A 130 5.08 -5.78 1.11
C SER A 130 6.18 -6.60 1.81
N GLU A 131 7.01 -7.31 1.05
CA GLU A 131 8.17 -8.06 1.55
C GLU A 131 9.34 -7.14 1.93
N ASP A 132 9.40 -5.91 1.39
CA ASP A 132 10.42 -4.93 1.73
C ASP A 132 10.23 -4.38 3.15
N LEU A 133 11.05 -4.87 4.08
CA LEU A 133 10.99 -4.49 5.50
C LEU A 133 11.37 -3.02 5.74
N GLY A 134 12.15 -2.43 4.84
CA GLY A 134 12.60 -1.04 4.92
C GLY A 134 11.62 -0.03 4.31
N TYR A 135 10.55 -0.47 3.66
CA TYR A 135 9.63 0.45 3.00
C TYR A 135 8.75 1.20 4.01
N PRO A 136 8.84 2.55 4.09
CA PRO A 136 8.15 3.32 5.13
C PRO A 136 6.62 3.21 5.09
N ARG A 137 6.06 2.90 3.91
CA ARG A 137 4.61 2.77 3.70
C ARG A 137 4.16 1.30 3.58
N ARG A 138 4.87 0.41 4.26
CA ARG A 138 4.61 -1.04 4.20
C ARG A 138 3.19 -1.41 4.70
N ALA A 139 2.69 -0.71 5.73
CA ALA A 139 1.33 -0.88 6.22
C ALA A 139 0.29 -0.63 5.11
N GLU A 140 0.49 0.41 4.28
CA GLU A 140 -0.39 0.70 3.16
C GLU A 140 -0.32 -0.36 2.05
N LEU A 141 0.84 -0.99 1.85
CA LEU A 141 0.95 -2.10 0.91
C LEU A 141 0.14 -3.31 1.37
N PHE A 142 0.23 -3.68 2.64
CA PHE A 142 -0.61 -4.74 3.20
C PHE A 142 -2.11 -4.41 3.11
N LEU A 143 -2.48 -3.16 3.32
CA LEU A 143 -3.86 -2.72 3.11
C LEU A 143 -4.31 -2.96 1.67
N LYS A 144 -3.47 -2.62 0.68
CA LYS A 144 -3.77 -2.84 -0.75
C LYS A 144 -3.80 -4.32 -1.10
N VAL A 145 -2.89 -5.13 -0.54
CA VAL A 145 -2.96 -6.60 -0.65
C VAL A 145 -4.32 -7.10 -0.17
N GLY A 146 -4.77 -6.66 1.01
CA GLY A 146 -6.06 -7.07 1.57
C GLY A 146 -7.25 -6.66 0.70
N VAL A 147 -7.28 -5.40 0.25
CA VAL A 147 -8.36 -4.89 -0.62
C VAL A 147 -8.39 -5.66 -1.95
N THR A 148 -7.22 -5.88 -2.57
CA THR A 148 -7.15 -6.60 -3.84
C THR A 148 -7.51 -8.08 -3.68
N ALA A 149 -7.10 -8.70 -2.57
CA ALA A 149 -7.49 -10.08 -2.23
C ALA A 149 -9.03 -10.24 -2.10
N LEU A 150 -9.74 -9.22 -1.54
CA LEU A 150 -11.20 -9.24 -1.50
C LEU A 150 -11.83 -9.21 -2.91
N GLN A 151 -11.26 -8.46 -3.85
CA GLN A 151 -11.73 -8.46 -5.26
C GLN A 151 -11.57 -9.84 -5.90
N LEU A 152 -10.55 -10.57 -5.49
CA LEU A 152 -10.25 -11.93 -5.95
C LEU A 152 -10.99 -13.03 -5.16
N ASN A 153 -11.87 -12.67 -4.22
CA ASN A 153 -12.53 -13.59 -3.29
C ASN A 153 -11.55 -14.41 -2.42
N LYS A 154 -10.31 -13.96 -2.26
CA LYS A 154 -9.28 -14.55 -1.39
C LYS A 154 -9.46 -14.04 0.05
N VAL A 155 -10.54 -14.47 0.70
CA VAL A 155 -10.98 -13.90 2.00
C VAL A 155 -9.95 -14.10 3.11
N SER A 156 -9.34 -15.27 3.20
CA SER A 156 -8.33 -15.59 4.22
C SER A 156 -7.06 -14.75 4.08
N GLU A 157 -6.61 -14.57 2.83
CA GLU A 157 -5.46 -13.72 2.50
C GLU A 157 -5.76 -12.24 2.78
N ALA A 158 -6.99 -11.80 2.50
CA ALA A 158 -7.42 -10.45 2.82
C ALA A 158 -7.40 -10.19 4.33
N GLU A 159 -7.97 -11.10 5.13
CA GLU A 159 -7.95 -11.00 6.59
C GLU A 159 -6.53 -10.94 7.13
N ALA A 160 -5.65 -11.84 6.69
CA ALA A 160 -4.25 -11.85 7.10
C ALA A 160 -3.50 -10.56 6.72
N ALA A 161 -3.77 -10.02 5.54
CA ALA A 161 -3.14 -8.78 5.07
C ALA A 161 -3.62 -7.56 5.88
N PHE A 162 -4.92 -7.46 6.20
CA PHE A 162 -5.44 -6.38 7.04
C PHE A 162 -4.89 -6.44 8.47
N GLU A 163 -4.75 -7.65 9.06
CA GLU A 163 -4.12 -7.80 10.38
C GLU A 163 -2.65 -7.34 10.33
N LYS A 164 -1.89 -7.72 9.27
CA LYS A 164 -0.52 -7.24 9.08
C LYS A 164 -0.43 -5.72 8.91
N ALA A 165 -1.39 -5.10 8.22
CA ALA A 165 -1.46 -3.65 8.12
C ALA A 165 -1.64 -3.00 9.50
N LEU A 166 -2.51 -3.56 10.36
CA LEU A 166 -2.77 -3.08 11.72
C LEU A 166 -1.62 -3.34 12.69
N ASP A 167 -0.86 -4.43 12.51
CA ASP A 167 0.36 -4.69 13.27
C ASP A 167 1.41 -3.58 13.04
N LEU A 168 1.44 -3.00 11.83
CA LEU A 168 2.36 -1.93 11.43
C LEU A 168 1.82 -0.53 11.73
N ASP A 169 0.54 -0.29 11.55
CA ASP A 169 -0.16 0.95 11.94
C ASP A 169 -1.58 0.63 12.42
N SER A 170 -1.74 0.60 13.73
CA SER A 170 -3.02 0.29 14.39
C SER A 170 -4.13 1.32 14.13
N ARG A 171 -3.83 2.46 13.49
CA ARG A 171 -4.80 3.51 13.17
C ARG A 171 -5.39 3.39 11.76
N MET A 172 -5.09 2.33 11.02
CA MET A 172 -5.62 2.14 9.66
C MET A 172 -7.13 1.84 9.69
N SER A 173 -7.94 2.90 9.63
CA SER A 173 -9.41 2.82 9.69
C SER A 173 -9.99 1.81 8.69
N LEU A 174 -9.49 1.80 7.44
CA LEU A 174 -10.00 0.89 6.41
C LEU A 174 -9.79 -0.57 6.78
N ALA A 175 -8.63 -0.93 7.36
CA ALA A 175 -8.38 -2.30 7.80
C ALA A 175 -9.37 -2.73 8.91
N HIS A 176 -9.66 -1.86 9.86
CA HIS A 176 -10.63 -2.15 10.93
C HIS A 176 -12.04 -2.40 10.38
N ILE A 177 -12.54 -1.55 9.47
CA ILE A 177 -13.91 -1.71 8.95
C ILE A 177 -14.02 -2.93 8.02
N GLU A 178 -12.97 -3.26 7.25
CA GLU A 178 -12.97 -4.48 6.43
C GLU A 178 -12.97 -5.74 7.30
N LEU A 179 -12.14 -5.79 8.35
CA LEU A 179 -12.13 -6.88 9.31
C LEU A 179 -13.45 -7.00 10.09
N ALA A 180 -14.09 -5.87 10.42
CA ALA A 180 -15.40 -5.88 11.05
C ALA A 180 -16.47 -6.50 10.14
N ASP A 181 -16.50 -6.12 8.87
CA ASP A 181 -17.44 -6.67 7.90
C ASP A 181 -17.18 -8.17 7.61
N LEU A 182 -15.92 -8.59 7.51
CA LEU A 182 -15.55 -9.99 7.37
C LEU A 182 -15.99 -10.83 8.58
N ALA A 183 -15.74 -10.35 9.80
CA ALA A 183 -16.20 -11.00 11.02
C ALA A 183 -17.73 -11.08 11.11
N PHE A 184 -18.43 -10.00 10.73
CA PHE A 184 -19.89 -9.97 10.66
C PHE A 184 -20.43 -11.03 9.69
N ARG A 185 -19.90 -11.10 8.47
CA ARG A 185 -20.31 -12.10 7.46
C ARG A 185 -20.10 -13.54 7.91
N ARG A 186 -19.09 -13.78 8.72
CA ARG A 186 -18.78 -15.10 9.31
C ARG A 186 -19.66 -15.44 10.52
N GLY A 187 -20.44 -14.48 11.04
CA GLY A 187 -21.25 -14.63 12.24
C GLY A 187 -20.50 -14.39 13.56
N ASP A 188 -19.24 -13.94 13.51
CA ASP A 188 -18.46 -13.57 14.69
C ASP A 188 -18.77 -12.12 15.08
N TYR A 189 -19.99 -11.92 15.63
CA TYR A 189 -20.51 -10.60 15.94
C TYR A 189 -19.73 -9.89 17.05
N GLN A 190 -19.13 -10.63 17.97
CA GLN A 190 -18.30 -10.05 19.04
C GLN A 190 -17.02 -9.43 18.47
N ARG A 191 -16.31 -10.18 17.61
CA ARG A 191 -15.13 -9.66 16.93
C ARG A 191 -15.49 -8.50 16.00
N ALA A 192 -16.60 -8.61 15.27
CA ALA A 192 -17.08 -7.55 14.41
C ALA A 192 -17.34 -6.25 15.21
N GLN A 193 -17.99 -6.35 16.38
CA GLN A 193 -18.24 -5.20 17.27
C GLN A 193 -16.93 -4.59 17.78
N GLN A 194 -15.97 -5.42 18.19
CA GLN A 194 -14.65 -4.95 18.63
C GLN A 194 -13.93 -4.16 17.53
N ARG A 195 -13.91 -4.70 16.31
CA ARG A 195 -13.27 -4.04 15.16
C ARG A 195 -14.00 -2.76 14.74
N LEU A 196 -15.33 -2.74 14.82
CA LEU A 196 -16.14 -1.53 14.57
C LEU A 196 -15.87 -0.44 15.61
N ASN A 197 -15.71 -0.80 16.88
CA ASN A 197 -15.34 0.16 17.94
C ASN A 197 -13.95 0.77 17.68
N GLN A 198 -12.98 -0.06 17.28
CA GLN A 198 -11.64 0.40 16.88
C GLN A 198 -11.72 1.32 15.65
N TYR A 199 -12.50 0.96 14.63
CA TYR A 199 -12.77 1.83 13.49
C TYR A 199 -13.31 3.19 13.91
N ASN A 200 -14.32 3.22 14.76
CA ASN A 200 -14.93 4.46 15.22
C ASN A 200 -13.96 5.32 16.05
N SER A 201 -13.06 4.70 16.82
CA SER A 201 -12.05 5.42 17.63
C SER A 201 -10.96 6.10 16.78
N THR A 202 -10.74 5.65 15.53
CA THR A 202 -9.79 6.29 14.61
C THR A 202 -10.35 7.54 13.91
N ARG A 203 -11.59 7.94 14.20
CA ARG A 203 -12.33 8.96 13.44
C ARG A 203 -12.98 9.98 14.37
N ASN A 204 -13.09 11.22 13.86
CA ASN A 204 -13.76 12.30 14.60
C ASN A 204 -15.29 12.31 14.42
N SER A 205 -15.80 11.60 13.40
CA SER A 205 -17.22 11.51 13.09
C SER A 205 -17.59 10.12 12.55
N PRO A 206 -18.80 9.65 12.81
CA PRO A 206 -19.28 8.39 12.27
C PRO A 206 -19.32 8.45 10.72
N THR A 207 -19.38 7.28 10.08
CA THR A 207 -19.54 7.18 8.63
C THR A 207 -20.80 6.40 8.29
N PRO A 208 -21.38 6.57 7.09
CA PRO A 208 -22.54 5.79 6.68
C PRO A 208 -22.29 4.29 6.81
N ARG A 209 -21.13 3.81 6.33
CA ARG A 209 -20.73 2.40 6.42
C ARG A 209 -20.61 1.89 7.86
N GLY A 210 -19.97 2.69 8.73
CA GLY A 210 -19.83 2.33 10.16
C GLY A 210 -21.18 2.26 10.87
N LEU A 211 -22.03 3.27 10.66
CA LEU A 211 -23.38 3.30 11.22
C LEU A 211 -24.25 2.12 10.74
N TRP A 212 -24.23 1.83 9.45
CA TRP A 212 -24.99 0.73 8.90
C TRP A 212 -24.50 -0.63 9.41
N LEU A 213 -23.21 -0.85 9.49
CA LEU A 213 -22.67 -2.06 10.12
C LEU A 213 -23.07 -2.15 11.59
N GLY A 214 -23.04 -1.02 12.30
CA GLY A 214 -23.47 -0.94 13.69
C GLY A 214 -24.94 -1.27 13.91
N VAL A 215 -25.85 -0.79 13.06
CA VAL A 215 -27.28 -1.19 13.09
C VAL A 215 -27.40 -2.71 12.97
N ARG A 216 -26.78 -3.31 11.96
CA ARG A 216 -26.84 -4.76 11.73
C ARG A 216 -26.24 -5.58 12.88
N LEU A 217 -25.17 -5.08 13.49
CA LEU A 217 -24.56 -5.72 14.66
C LEU A 217 -25.46 -5.62 15.89
N ALA A 218 -26.09 -4.46 16.11
CA ALA A 218 -26.99 -4.25 17.23
C ALA A 218 -28.21 -5.19 17.14
N ASP A 219 -28.80 -5.36 15.94
CA ASP A 219 -29.83 -6.36 15.65
C ASP A 219 -29.36 -7.79 16.02
N LYS A 220 -28.21 -8.23 15.49
CA LYS A 220 -27.69 -9.58 15.78
C LYS A 220 -27.30 -9.83 17.23
N LEU A 221 -27.00 -8.77 17.98
CA LEU A 221 -26.64 -8.82 19.41
C LEU A 221 -27.84 -8.55 20.32
N GLY A 222 -29.04 -8.28 19.77
CA GLY A 222 -30.25 -7.98 20.53
C GLY A 222 -30.23 -6.64 21.27
N ASN A 223 -29.47 -5.65 20.79
CA ASN A 223 -29.33 -4.33 21.41
C ASN A 223 -30.19 -3.29 20.66
N SER A 224 -31.48 -3.24 20.98
CA SER A 224 -32.44 -2.36 20.32
C SER A 224 -32.13 -0.86 20.51
N ASP A 225 -31.53 -0.46 21.63
CA ASP A 225 -31.19 0.94 21.88
C ASP A 225 -30.05 1.39 20.95
N ALA A 226 -29.01 0.56 20.81
CA ALA A 226 -27.91 0.84 19.90
C ALA A 226 -28.38 0.82 18.44
N GLU A 227 -29.26 -0.11 18.05
CA GLU A 227 -29.85 -0.19 16.74
C GLU A 227 -30.60 1.10 16.38
N ALA A 228 -31.56 1.51 17.25
CA ALA A 228 -32.35 2.72 17.06
C ALA A 228 -31.47 3.98 17.00
N SER A 229 -30.48 4.10 17.90
CA SER A 229 -29.55 5.23 17.94
C SER A 229 -28.73 5.37 16.67
N GLN A 230 -28.14 4.28 16.20
CA GLN A 230 -27.31 4.28 14.99
C GLN A 230 -28.14 4.48 13.72
N GLY A 231 -29.34 3.88 13.66
CA GLY A 231 -30.28 4.09 12.57
C GLY A 231 -30.76 5.54 12.49
N LEU A 232 -31.04 6.18 13.64
CA LEU A 232 -31.38 7.59 13.70
C LEU A 232 -30.20 8.48 13.23
N ALA A 233 -28.99 8.19 13.67
CA ALA A 233 -27.79 8.90 13.23
C ALA A 233 -27.58 8.77 11.73
N LEU A 234 -27.75 7.56 11.16
CA LEU A 234 -27.61 7.31 9.74
C LEU A 234 -28.61 8.14 8.90
N ARG A 235 -29.89 8.17 9.34
CA ARG A 235 -30.95 8.97 8.67
C ARG A 235 -30.68 10.47 8.72
N ASN A 236 -30.23 10.97 9.86
CA ASN A 236 -30.09 12.40 10.10
C ASN A 236 -28.81 12.96 9.47
N LEU A 237 -27.69 12.24 9.58
CA LEU A 237 -26.39 12.71 9.10
C LEU A 237 -26.14 12.38 7.62
N TYR A 238 -26.78 11.30 7.12
CA TYR A 238 -26.48 10.77 5.78
C TYR A 238 -27.75 10.36 5.04
N PRO A 239 -28.74 11.28 4.87
CA PRO A 239 -30.08 10.95 4.32
C PRO A 239 -30.03 10.35 2.92
N ASP A 240 -29.04 10.75 2.10
CA ASP A 240 -28.92 10.36 0.69
C ASP A 240 -27.89 9.24 0.47
N SER A 241 -27.29 8.68 1.54
CA SER A 241 -26.31 7.63 1.40
C SER A 241 -26.94 6.30 0.96
N ARG A 242 -26.15 5.47 0.27
CA ARG A 242 -26.52 4.10 -0.08
C ARG A 242 -26.88 3.27 1.16
N GLU A 243 -26.14 3.46 2.24
CA GLU A 243 -26.33 2.76 3.50
C GLU A 243 -27.67 3.14 4.16
N ASN A 244 -28.06 4.41 4.07
CA ASN A 244 -29.38 4.83 4.56
C ASN A 244 -30.51 4.24 3.70
N GLN A 245 -30.34 4.11 2.41
CA GLN A 245 -31.31 3.42 1.55
C GLN A 245 -31.40 1.92 1.91
N GLN A 246 -30.26 1.28 2.19
CA GLN A 246 -30.25 -0.11 2.66
C GLN A 246 -30.98 -0.26 4.01
N TYR A 247 -30.77 0.68 4.94
CA TYR A 247 -31.44 0.70 6.23
C TYR A 247 -32.97 0.86 6.06
N LYS A 248 -33.44 1.79 5.22
CA LYS A 248 -34.86 1.95 4.93
C LYS A 248 -35.50 0.66 4.36
N ASN A 249 -34.80 0.01 3.43
CA ASN A 249 -35.25 -1.25 2.84
C ASN A 249 -35.30 -2.39 3.90
N TRP A 250 -34.32 -2.42 4.80
CA TRP A 250 -34.26 -3.39 5.88
C TRP A 250 -35.44 -3.21 6.85
N LEU A 251 -35.75 -2.00 7.32
CA LEU A 251 -36.90 -1.69 8.16
C LEU A 251 -38.25 -2.13 7.50
N ASN A 252 -38.41 -1.88 6.21
CA ASN A 252 -39.64 -2.26 5.49
C ASN A 252 -39.81 -3.78 5.39
N ASN A 253 -38.70 -4.53 5.39
CA ASN A 253 -38.75 -6.00 5.33
C ASN A 253 -39.02 -6.64 6.70
N GLU A 254 -38.60 -6.02 7.79
CA GLU A 254 -38.89 -6.48 9.16
C GLU A 254 -40.34 -6.17 9.58
N GLN A 255 -40.95 -5.15 8.99
CA GLN A 255 -42.39 -4.81 9.26
C GLN A 255 -43.39 -5.65 8.46
N LYS A 256 -42.94 -6.61 7.63
CA LYS A 256 -43.86 -7.56 6.99
C LYS A 256 -44.17 -8.71 7.95
N PRO A 257 -45.47 -8.97 8.23
CA PRO A 257 -45.92 -10.05 9.11
C PRO A 257 -45.50 -11.42 8.60
#